data_b10545fcd4919e71a10daadb27f5c503
#
_entry.id   b10545fcd4919e71a10daadb27f5c503
#
_cell.length_a   1.000
_cell.length_b   1.000
_cell.length_c   1.000
_cell.angle_alpha   90.00
_cell.angle_beta   90.00
_cell.angle_gamma   90.00
#
_symmetry.space_group_name_H-M   'P 1'
#
loop_
_entity.id
_entity.type
_entity.pdbx_description
1 polymer ?
#
loop_
_entity_poly.entity_id
_entity_poly.type
_entity_poly.pdbx_seq_one_letter_code
_entity_poly.pdbx_strand_id
1 'polypeptide(L)'
;QEIKQWYNGYRWGGREVTSVYNPFDVLLLFQEQEFGPYWFESATPTFLVDILKQRGVFTPSLDHWETEYELLSQFDVDQISTEGLLFQTGYLTIQQVEEPLLGYRQYTLGFPNREVETSLNHALLPSLGVENAPRERRTLFRHLSQHDLDGLETHLKALYAGLPHDWYRNNPIARYEGHYASVFYSHFAALGLDVTVEDASHHGKVDMSVDFGGHIYLFEFKVVEQLPEGTALAQIKH
;
A
#
# COMPACT_ATOMS: atom_id res chain seq x y z
N GLN A 1 -0.99 21.53 -10.73
CA GLN A 1 -0.27 20.25 -10.56
C GLN A 1 -0.95 19.37 -9.51
N GLU A 2 -1.35 19.91 -8.36
CA GLU A 2 -2.00 19.17 -7.26
C GLU A 2 -3.30 18.48 -7.68
N ILE A 3 -4.20 19.15 -8.41
CA ILE A 3 -5.45 18.54 -8.92
C ILE A 3 -5.14 17.29 -9.75
N LYS A 4 -4.06 17.31 -10.53
CA LYS A 4 -3.65 16.16 -11.33
C LYS A 4 -3.19 15.00 -10.45
N GLN A 5 -2.44 15.26 -9.39
CA GLN A 5 -1.98 14.23 -8.46
C GLN A 5 -3.13 13.61 -7.67
N TRP A 6 -4.11 14.42 -7.30
CA TRP A 6 -5.24 13.96 -6.48
C TRP A 6 -6.31 13.20 -7.25
N TYR A 7 -6.65 13.60 -8.48
CA TYR A 7 -7.88 13.15 -9.13
C TYR A 7 -7.71 12.70 -10.58
N ASN A 8 -6.50 12.75 -11.15
CA ASN A 8 -6.20 12.22 -12.47
C ASN A 8 -5.51 10.87 -12.34
N GLY A 9 -5.50 10.09 -13.43
CA GLY A 9 -4.67 8.87 -13.50
C GLY A 9 -5.41 7.67 -14.05
N TYR A 10 -6.73 7.72 -14.15
CA TYR A 10 -7.52 6.59 -14.64
C TYR A 10 -7.22 6.25 -16.10
N ARG A 11 -6.93 4.96 -16.38
CA ARG A 11 -6.66 4.40 -17.70
C ARG A 11 -7.30 3.02 -17.81
N TRP A 12 -8.06 2.77 -18.87
CA TRP A 12 -8.78 1.51 -19.06
C TRP A 12 -8.37 0.73 -20.30
N GLY A 13 -7.27 1.07 -20.99
CA GLY A 13 -6.78 0.29 -22.11
C GLY A 13 -5.76 1.00 -22.98
N GLY A 14 -5.09 0.22 -23.85
CA GLY A 14 -4.19 0.67 -24.89
C GLY A 14 -2.83 1.20 -24.42
N ARG A 15 -1.84 1.17 -25.37
CA ARG A 15 -0.47 1.65 -25.09
C ARG A 15 -0.35 3.17 -24.95
N GLU A 16 -1.28 3.94 -25.53
CA GLU A 16 -1.19 5.40 -25.65
C GLU A 16 -2.42 6.13 -25.10
N VAL A 17 -3.10 5.54 -24.12
CA VAL A 17 -4.29 6.19 -23.54
C VAL A 17 -3.88 7.27 -22.55
N THR A 18 -4.30 8.50 -22.85
CA THR A 18 -4.17 9.61 -21.91
C THR A 18 -4.99 9.33 -20.66
N SER A 19 -4.41 9.57 -19.49
CA SER A 19 -5.13 9.45 -18.23
C SER A 19 -6.23 10.51 -18.11
N VAL A 20 -7.33 10.13 -17.49
CA VAL A 20 -8.48 11.01 -17.27
C VAL A 20 -8.71 11.27 -15.79
N TYR A 21 -9.35 12.38 -15.52
CA TYR A 21 -9.79 12.77 -14.17
C TYR A 21 -11.04 12.00 -13.77
N ASN A 22 -11.19 11.77 -12.47
CA ASN A 22 -12.50 11.45 -11.91
C ASN A 22 -13.36 12.72 -11.93
N PRO A 23 -14.43 12.78 -12.73
CA PRO A 23 -15.25 13.99 -12.84
C PRO A 23 -16.00 14.31 -11.56
N PHE A 24 -16.37 13.32 -10.76
CA PHE A 24 -17.07 13.50 -9.49
C PHE A 24 -16.19 14.28 -8.50
N ASP A 25 -14.94 13.86 -8.33
CA ASP A 25 -13.99 14.50 -7.42
C ASP A 25 -13.66 15.93 -7.84
N VAL A 26 -13.46 16.15 -9.16
CA VAL A 26 -13.18 17.49 -9.67
C VAL A 26 -14.35 18.44 -9.45
N LEU A 27 -15.57 17.98 -9.62
CA LEU A 27 -16.77 18.80 -9.36
C LEU A 27 -16.90 19.16 -7.88
N LEU A 28 -16.66 18.18 -6.98
CA LEU A 28 -16.70 18.45 -5.54
C LEU A 28 -15.53 19.32 -5.08
N LEU A 29 -14.34 19.16 -5.64
CA LEU A 29 -13.22 20.08 -5.37
C LEU A 29 -13.60 21.53 -5.70
N PHE A 30 -14.28 21.78 -6.84
CA PHE A 30 -14.70 23.13 -7.20
C PHE A 30 -15.82 23.66 -6.32
N GLN A 31 -16.67 22.80 -5.79
CA GLN A 31 -17.73 23.16 -4.87
C GLN A 31 -17.19 23.47 -3.47
N GLU A 32 -16.41 22.57 -2.91
CA GLU A 32 -15.92 22.64 -1.51
C GLU A 32 -14.64 23.48 -1.37
N GLN A 33 -13.87 23.66 -2.46
CA GLN A 33 -12.57 24.37 -2.52
C GLN A 33 -11.49 23.78 -1.61
N GLU A 34 -11.64 22.52 -1.27
CA GLU A 34 -10.71 21.73 -0.47
C GLU A 34 -10.42 20.39 -1.16
N PHE A 35 -9.21 19.85 -0.97
CA PHE A 35 -8.91 18.48 -1.41
C PHE A 35 -9.47 17.48 -0.41
N GLY A 36 -10.17 16.48 -0.90
CA GLY A 36 -10.78 15.43 -0.07
C GLY A 36 -10.95 14.11 -0.81
N PRO A 37 -11.16 13.01 -0.08
CA PRO A 37 -11.35 11.69 -0.65
C PRO A 37 -12.82 11.47 -1.06
N TYR A 38 -13.33 12.31 -1.93
CA TYR A 38 -14.76 12.40 -2.24
C TYR A 38 -15.35 11.14 -2.85
N TRP A 39 -14.64 10.56 -3.85
CA TRP A 39 -15.09 9.32 -4.47
C TRP A 39 -15.01 8.17 -3.47
N PHE A 40 -13.90 8.08 -2.74
CA PHE A 40 -13.69 7.00 -1.77
C PHE A 40 -14.73 7.03 -0.63
N GLU A 41 -15.09 8.21 -0.12
CA GLU A 41 -16.08 8.38 0.94
C GLU A 41 -17.52 8.11 0.45
N SER A 42 -17.78 8.26 -0.85
CA SER A 42 -19.12 8.01 -1.42
C SER A 42 -19.52 6.53 -1.40
N ALA A 43 -18.54 5.63 -1.34
CA ALA A 43 -18.75 4.18 -1.34
C ALA A 43 -17.73 3.52 -0.39
N THR A 44 -18.05 3.43 0.90
CA THR A 44 -17.17 2.80 1.89
C THR A 44 -16.86 1.36 1.49
N PRO A 45 -15.61 1.02 1.21
CA PRO A 45 -15.25 -0.27 0.64
C PRO A 45 -15.06 -1.38 1.69
N THR A 46 -15.93 -1.46 2.70
CA THR A 46 -15.82 -2.47 3.76
C THR A 46 -15.69 -3.88 3.18
N PHE A 47 -16.53 -4.19 2.20
CA PHE A 47 -16.47 -5.44 1.47
C PHE A 47 -15.11 -5.67 0.79
N LEU A 48 -14.53 -4.65 0.16
CA LEU A 48 -13.23 -4.76 -0.50
C LEU A 48 -12.11 -4.98 0.51
N VAL A 49 -12.12 -4.23 1.61
CA VAL A 49 -11.15 -4.39 2.70
C VAL A 49 -11.20 -5.81 3.27
N ASP A 50 -12.40 -6.37 3.48
CA ASP A 50 -12.58 -7.73 3.96
C ASP A 50 -12.04 -8.77 2.97
N ILE A 51 -12.26 -8.59 1.66
CA ILE A 51 -11.69 -9.47 0.64
C ILE A 51 -10.16 -9.40 0.61
N LEU A 52 -9.58 -8.20 0.60
CA LEU A 52 -8.13 -8.03 0.60
C LEU A 52 -7.47 -8.68 1.82
N LYS A 53 -8.12 -8.53 2.98
CA LYS A 53 -7.74 -9.20 4.21
C LYS A 53 -7.81 -10.73 4.09
N GLN A 54 -8.94 -11.27 3.66
CA GLN A 54 -9.15 -12.72 3.51
C GLN A 54 -8.16 -13.35 2.54
N ARG A 55 -7.83 -12.64 1.45
CA ARG A 55 -6.87 -13.09 0.44
C ARG A 55 -5.42 -12.86 0.85
N GLY A 56 -5.17 -12.19 1.98
CA GLY A 56 -3.82 -11.92 2.50
C GLY A 56 -2.98 -11.08 1.54
N VAL A 57 -3.58 -10.05 0.96
CA VAL A 57 -2.91 -9.21 -0.04
C VAL A 57 -1.74 -8.48 0.58
N PHE A 58 -0.59 -8.54 -0.10
CA PHE A 58 0.59 -7.76 0.22
C PHE A 58 0.39 -6.33 -0.28
N THR A 59 0.12 -5.38 0.63
CA THR A 59 -0.28 -4.02 0.24
C THR A 59 0.74 -3.24 -0.57
N PRO A 60 2.06 -3.43 -0.40
CA PRO A 60 3.04 -2.79 -1.29
C PRO A 60 2.90 -3.18 -2.76
N SER A 61 2.39 -4.38 -3.08
CA SER A 61 2.20 -4.80 -4.47
C SER A 61 1.06 -4.06 -5.17
N LEU A 62 0.19 -3.37 -4.44
CA LEU A 62 -0.92 -2.62 -5.03
C LEU A 62 -0.47 -1.46 -5.92
N ASP A 63 0.72 -0.91 -5.68
CA ASP A 63 1.27 0.16 -6.50
C ASP A 63 2.00 -0.35 -7.75
N HIS A 64 2.33 -1.64 -7.80
CA HIS A 64 3.01 -2.26 -8.93
C HIS A 64 2.59 -3.73 -9.07
N TRP A 65 1.40 -3.99 -9.62
CA TRP A 65 0.85 -5.33 -9.76
C TRP A 65 0.88 -5.79 -11.21
N GLU A 66 1.74 -6.74 -11.51
CA GLU A 66 1.80 -7.34 -12.85
C GLU A 66 0.65 -8.33 -13.06
N THR A 67 0.00 -8.27 -14.23
CA THR A 67 -1.14 -9.12 -14.56
C THR A 67 -1.29 -9.28 -16.08
N GLU A 68 -2.19 -10.17 -16.49
CA GLU A 68 -2.56 -10.42 -17.87
C GLU A 68 -4.00 -9.97 -18.16
N TYR A 69 -4.32 -9.75 -19.43
CA TYR A 69 -5.63 -9.24 -19.84
C TYR A 69 -6.80 -10.14 -19.44
N GLU A 70 -6.59 -11.44 -19.48
CA GLU A 70 -7.59 -12.44 -19.16
C GLU A 70 -8.09 -12.29 -17.71
N LEU A 71 -7.21 -11.96 -16.80
CA LEU A 71 -7.56 -11.74 -15.37
C LEU A 71 -8.31 -10.42 -15.19
N LEU A 72 -7.99 -9.39 -15.98
CA LEU A 72 -8.68 -8.09 -15.92
C LEU A 72 -10.08 -8.14 -16.53
N SER A 73 -10.34 -9.07 -17.45
CA SER A 73 -11.61 -9.22 -18.17
C SER A 73 -12.57 -10.23 -17.53
N GLN A 74 -12.22 -10.83 -16.41
CA GLN A 74 -13.11 -11.76 -15.69
C GLN A 74 -14.29 -11.03 -15.05
N PHE A 75 -15.51 -11.50 -15.34
CA PHE A 75 -16.75 -10.92 -14.80
C PHE A 75 -17.50 -11.87 -13.86
N ASP A 76 -17.01 -13.09 -13.65
CA ASP A 76 -17.63 -14.03 -12.73
C ASP A 76 -17.32 -13.60 -11.28
N VAL A 77 -18.34 -13.16 -10.56
CA VAL A 77 -18.22 -12.64 -9.18
C VAL A 77 -17.62 -13.67 -8.23
N ASP A 78 -17.86 -14.97 -8.47
CA ASP A 78 -17.34 -16.04 -7.62
C ASP A 78 -15.89 -16.41 -7.92
N GLN A 79 -15.38 -16.01 -9.08
CA GLN A 79 -14.04 -16.36 -9.55
C GLN A 79 -13.16 -15.15 -9.89
N ILE A 80 -13.66 -13.93 -9.69
CA ILE A 80 -12.90 -12.73 -10.00
C ILE A 80 -11.57 -12.69 -9.24
N SER A 81 -10.48 -12.48 -9.95
CA SER A 81 -9.17 -12.28 -9.34
C SER A 81 -9.12 -10.98 -8.53
N THR A 82 -8.18 -10.86 -7.62
CA THR A 82 -8.05 -9.65 -6.80
C THR A 82 -7.73 -8.42 -7.64
N GLU A 83 -6.78 -8.56 -8.57
CA GLU A 83 -6.39 -7.52 -9.51
C GLU A 83 -7.52 -7.13 -10.45
N GLY A 84 -8.29 -8.09 -10.94
CA GLY A 84 -9.48 -7.86 -11.76
C GLY A 84 -10.55 -7.08 -11.00
N LEU A 85 -10.81 -7.45 -9.74
CA LEU A 85 -11.74 -6.74 -8.87
C LEU A 85 -11.31 -5.29 -8.63
N LEU A 86 -10.04 -5.08 -8.22
CA LEU A 86 -9.51 -3.75 -7.95
C LEU A 86 -9.48 -2.86 -9.19
N PHE A 87 -9.18 -3.43 -10.36
CA PHE A 87 -9.21 -2.72 -11.63
C PHE A 87 -10.63 -2.34 -12.05
N GLN A 88 -11.57 -3.28 -12.04
CA GLN A 88 -12.95 -3.03 -12.45
C GLN A 88 -13.70 -2.08 -11.52
N THR A 89 -13.34 -2.06 -10.25
CA THR A 89 -13.93 -1.14 -9.26
C THR A 89 -13.20 0.20 -9.20
N GLY A 90 -12.11 0.41 -9.95
CA GLY A 90 -11.41 1.69 -10.05
C GLY A 90 -10.40 1.97 -8.94
N TYR A 91 -10.08 0.98 -8.10
CA TYR A 91 -9.00 1.13 -7.10
C TYR A 91 -7.61 1.02 -7.70
N LEU A 92 -7.47 0.23 -8.76
CA LEU A 92 -6.26 0.18 -9.58
C LEU A 92 -6.56 0.59 -11.01
N THR A 93 -5.53 1.05 -11.71
CA THR A 93 -5.59 1.44 -13.11
C THR A 93 -4.36 0.90 -13.85
N ILE A 94 -4.42 0.83 -15.17
CA ILE A 94 -3.29 0.42 -16.00
C ILE A 94 -2.23 1.52 -15.99
N GLN A 95 -1.07 1.27 -15.40
CA GLN A 95 0.08 2.16 -15.42
C GLN A 95 0.94 1.93 -16.67
N GLN A 96 1.17 0.67 -17.01
CA GLN A 96 2.03 0.26 -18.12
C GLN A 96 1.44 -0.92 -18.89
N VAL A 97 1.69 -0.96 -20.20
CA VAL A 97 1.37 -2.09 -21.06
C VAL A 97 2.61 -2.46 -21.85
N GLU A 98 3.05 -3.70 -21.71
CA GLU A 98 4.15 -4.28 -22.47
C GLU A 98 3.65 -5.36 -23.42
N GLU A 99 4.35 -5.59 -24.51
CA GLU A 99 4.09 -6.68 -25.45
C GLU A 99 5.43 -7.36 -25.77
N PRO A 100 5.93 -8.20 -24.83
CA PRO A 100 7.22 -8.87 -24.98
C PRO A 100 7.24 -9.82 -26.18
N LEU A 101 6.08 -10.36 -26.55
CA LEU A 101 5.86 -11.16 -27.75
C LEU A 101 4.61 -10.66 -28.47
N LEU A 102 4.59 -10.75 -29.80
CA LEU A 102 3.46 -10.31 -30.60
C LEU A 102 2.16 -11.03 -30.17
N GLY A 103 1.19 -10.23 -29.72
CA GLY A 103 -0.10 -10.71 -29.21
C GLY A 103 -0.12 -11.11 -27.75
N TYR A 104 1.02 -11.14 -27.06
CA TYR A 104 1.09 -11.38 -25.62
C TYR A 104 1.32 -10.06 -24.88
N ARG A 105 0.32 -9.61 -24.15
CA ARG A 105 0.34 -8.33 -23.41
C ARG A 105 0.39 -8.56 -21.93
N GLN A 106 1.35 -7.90 -21.29
CA GLN A 106 1.46 -7.77 -19.86
C GLN A 106 1.04 -6.38 -19.43
N TYR A 107 0.35 -6.30 -18.30
CA TYR A 107 -0.16 -5.07 -17.74
C TYR A 107 0.43 -4.87 -16.35
N THR A 108 0.87 -3.67 -16.07
CA THR A 108 1.21 -3.25 -14.71
C THR A 108 0.10 -2.35 -14.21
N LEU A 109 -0.52 -2.75 -13.11
CA LEU A 109 -1.52 -1.96 -12.40
C LEU A 109 -0.88 -1.19 -11.25
N GLY A 110 -1.48 -0.06 -10.91
CA GLY A 110 -1.12 0.73 -9.74
C GLY A 110 -2.27 1.68 -9.39
N PHE A 111 -2.10 2.43 -8.33
CA PHE A 111 -3.10 3.41 -7.93
C PHE A 111 -3.31 4.47 -9.01
N PRO A 112 -4.55 4.88 -9.30
CA PRO A 112 -4.81 5.94 -10.28
C PRO A 112 -4.28 7.29 -9.81
N ASN A 113 -4.40 7.57 -8.51
CA ASN A 113 -4.09 8.87 -7.94
C ASN A 113 -3.94 8.80 -6.42
N ARG A 114 -3.55 9.94 -5.85
CA ARG A 114 -3.28 10.08 -4.42
C ARG A 114 -4.50 9.87 -3.54
N GLU A 115 -5.70 10.28 -3.99
CA GLU A 115 -6.94 10.05 -3.25
C GLU A 115 -7.14 8.57 -2.96
N VAL A 116 -7.10 7.75 -4.02
CA VAL A 116 -7.35 6.30 -3.91
C VAL A 116 -6.25 5.63 -3.09
N GLU A 117 -4.99 5.95 -3.34
CA GLU A 117 -3.85 5.40 -2.60
C GLU A 117 -3.95 5.67 -1.10
N THR A 118 -4.07 6.95 -0.71
CA THR A 118 -4.13 7.32 0.71
C THR A 118 -5.34 6.74 1.41
N SER A 119 -6.49 6.78 0.75
CA SER A 119 -7.76 6.37 1.35
C SER A 119 -7.86 4.86 1.50
N LEU A 120 -7.44 4.09 0.50
CA LEU A 120 -7.43 2.63 0.59
C LEU A 120 -6.44 2.15 1.66
N ASN A 121 -5.22 2.68 1.66
CA ASN A 121 -4.25 2.33 2.69
C ASN A 121 -4.74 2.71 4.09
N HIS A 122 -5.40 3.87 4.25
CA HIS A 122 -6.04 4.24 5.51
C HIS A 122 -7.12 3.24 5.94
N ALA A 123 -7.97 2.82 5.02
CA ALA A 123 -9.04 1.85 5.30
C ALA A 123 -8.50 0.45 5.63
N LEU A 124 -7.31 0.09 5.13
CA LEU A 124 -6.67 -1.20 5.39
C LEU A 124 -6.00 -1.28 6.78
N LEU A 125 -5.54 -0.17 7.36
CA LEU A 125 -4.80 -0.18 8.63
C LEU A 125 -5.50 -0.92 9.78
N PRO A 126 -6.81 -0.73 10.06
CA PRO A 126 -7.49 -1.51 11.10
C PRO A 126 -7.51 -3.02 10.78
N SER A 127 -7.66 -3.38 9.52
CA SER A 127 -7.65 -4.78 9.07
C SER A 127 -6.27 -5.41 9.17
N LEU A 128 -5.21 -4.63 9.18
CA LEU A 128 -3.82 -5.03 9.40
C LEU A 128 -3.44 -5.06 10.90
N GLY A 129 -4.38 -4.77 11.80
CA GLY A 129 -4.18 -4.84 13.25
C GLY A 129 -3.78 -3.51 13.91
N VAL A 130 -3.84 -2.39 13.20
CA VAL A 130 -3.57 -1.07 13.77
C VAL A 130 -4.83 -0.49 14.41
N GLU A 131 -4.98 -0.65 15.73
CA GLU A 131 -6.23 -0.32 16.44
C GLU A 131 -6.61 1.17 16.42
N ASN A 132 -5.66 2.07 16.47
CA ASN A 132 -5.92 3.51 16.52
C ASN A 132 -5.19 4.26 15.40
N ALA A 133 -5.48 3.86 14.15
CA ALA A 133 -4.82 4.41 12.97
C ALA A 133 -4.77 5.95 12.91
N PRO A 134 -5.81 6.73 13.27
CA PRO A 134 -5.73 8.19 13.28
C PRO A 134 -4.71 8.76 14.28
N ARG A 135 -4.57 8.15 15.45
CA ARG A 135 -3.58 8.55 16.45
C ARG A 135 -2.17 8.21 15.98
N GLU A 136 -1.99 6.98 15.53
CA GLU A 136 -0.70 6.47 15.05
C GLU A 136 -0.17 7.32 13.88
N ARG A 137 -1.02 7.68 12.92
CA ARG A 137 -0.64 8.58 11.81
C ARG A 137 -0.23 9.97 12.28
N ARG A 138 -0.95 10.57 13.23
CA ARG A 138 -0.56 11.89 13.78
C ARG A 138 0.79 11.84 14.49
N THR A 139 1.05 10.75 15.19
CA THR A 139 2.33 10.54 15.88
C THR A 139 3.46 10.38 14.88
N LEU A 140 3.26 9.55 13.85
CA LEU A 140 4.20 9.36 12.75
C LEU A 140 4.52 10.70 12.06
N PHE A 141 3.50 11.45 11.64
CA PHE A 141 3.66 12.76 11.00
C PHE A 141 4.45 13.75 11.87
N ARG A 142 4.20 13.76 13.18
CA ARG A 142 4.90 14.64 14.12
C ARG A 142 6.40 14.31 14.16
N HIS A 143 6.78 13.02 14.29
CA HIS A 143 8.19 12.63 14.34
C HIS A 143 8.90 12.96 13.01
N LEU A 144 8.26 12.70 11.88
CA LEU A 144 8.81 13.06 10.56
C LEU A 144 9.00 14.58 10.44
N SER A 145 8.00 15.38 10.82
CA SER A 145 8.04 16.85 10.73
C SER A 145 9.10 17.48 11.65
N GLN A 146 9.46 16.80 12.73
CA GLN A 146 10.47 17.25 13.69
C GLN A 146 11.85 16.63 13.44
N HIS A 147 12.00 15.74 12.44
CA HIS A 147 13.19 14.93 12.18
C HIS A 147 13.65 14.15 13.44
N ASP A 148 12.68 13.72 14.25
CA ASP A 148 12.91 12.97 15.49
C ASP A 148 13.03 11.47 15.18
N LEU A 149 14.23 11.03 14.80
CA LEU A 149 14.49 9.64 14.44
C LEU A 149 14.36 8.68 15.62
N ASP A 150 14.77 9.09 16.81
CA ASP A 150 14.67 8.26 18.03
C ASP A 150 13.19 8.06 18.42
N GLY A 151 12.39 9.13 18.34
CA GLY A 151 10.95 9.07 18.53
C GLY A 151 10.26 8.22 17.48
N LEU A 152 10.68 8.33 16.20
CA LEU A 152 10.17 7.52 15.09
C LEU A 152 10.45 6.04 15.31
N GLU A 153 11.69 5.68 15.67
CA GLU A 153 12.06 4.29 15.97
C GLU A 153 11.23 3.74 17.14
N THR A 154 11.12 4.50 18.21
CA THR A 154 10.33 4.12 19.39
C THR A 154 8.86 3.92 19.04
N HIS A 155 8.29 4.83 18.24
CA HIS A 155 6.92 4.74 17.76
C HIS A 155 6.67 3.48 16.91
N LEU A 156 7.54 3.20 15.94
CA LEU A 156 7.41 2.02 15.08
C LEU A 156 7.57 0.72 15.88
N LYS A 157 8.52 0.65 16.82
CA LYS A 157 8.64 -0.50 17.72
C LYS A 157 7.38 -0.74 18.55
N ALA A 158 6.79 0.33 19.09
CA ALA A 158 5.54 0.24 19.85
C ALA A 158 4.35 -0.20 18.97
N LEU A 159 4.26 0.35 17.75
CA LEU A 159 3.25 -0.04 16.76
C LEU A 159 3.32 -1.54 16.49
N TYR A 160 4.50 -2.07 16.18
CA TYR A 160 4.68 -3.49 15.88
C TYR A 160 4.46 -4.39 17.08
N ALA A 161 4.87 -3.97 18.26
CA ALA A 161 4.61 -4.73 19.50
C ALA A 161 3.11 -4.80 19.84
N GLY A 162 2.32 -3.86 19.36
CA GLY A 162 0.86 -3.82 19.54
C GLY A 162 0.08 -4.67 18.54
N LEU A 163 0.72 -5.18 17.49
CA LEU A 163 0.02 -5.99 16.48
C LEU A 163 -0.39 -7.35 17.07
N PRO A 164 -1.64 -7.82 16.82
CA PRO A 164 -2.12 -9.09 17.38
C PRO A 164 -1.33 -10.30 16.90
N HIS A 165 -0.83 -11.11 17.82
CA HIS A 165 -0.05 -12.33 17.51
C HIS A 165 -0.85 -13.45 16.83
N ASP A 166 -2.19 -13.44 16.91
CA ASP A 166 -3.03 -14.50 16.33
C ASP A 166 -3.01 -14.55 14.80
N TRP A 167 -2.54 -13.49 14.15
CA TRP A 167 -2.35 -13.43 12.71
C TRP A 167 -1.20 -14.29 12.20
N TYR A 168 -0.29 -14.73 13.09
CA TYR A 168 0.97 -15.41 12.74
C TYR A 168 0.96 -16.92 12.96
N ARG A 169 0.07 -17.43 13.80
CA ARG A 169 0.14 -18.81 14.31
C ARG A 169 0.09 -19.91 13.26
N ASN A 170 -0.42 -19.62 12.06
CA ASN A 170 -0.62 -20.61 11.01
C ASN A 170 0.10 -20.31 9.69
N ASN A 171 1.04 -19.35 9.66
CA ASN A 171 1.64 -18.89 8.41
C ASN A 171 3.17 -19.09 8.38
N PRO A 172 3.75 -19.49 7.22
CA PRO A 172 5.18 -19.53 7.01
C PRO A 172 5.84 -18.16 7.21
N ILE A 173 7.12 -18.14 7.61
CA ILE A 173 7.92 -16.93 7.93
C ILE A 173 7.81 -15.83 6.87
N ALA A 174 7.79 -16.18 5.57
CA ALA A 174 7.64 -15.23 4.48
C ALA A 174 6.32 -14.40 4.53
N ARG A 175 5.23 -15.00 5.05
CA ARG A 175 3.97 -14.26 5.26
C ARG A 175 4.03 -13.31 6.46
N TYR A 176 4.89 -13.64 7.41
CA TYR A 176 5.13 -12.83 8.61
C TYR A 176 5.82 -11.52 8.25
N GLU A 177 6.92 -11.59 7.51
CA GLU A 177 7.64 -10.41 7.00
C GLU A 177 6.77 -9.56 6.11
N GLY A 178 6.00 -10.18 5.19
CA GLY A 178 5.06 -9.48 4.32
C GLY A 178 3.95 -8.75 5.07
N HIS A 179 3.48 -9.28 6.22
CA HIS A 179 2.50 -8.57 7.03
C HIS A 179 3.08 -7.29 7.64
N TYR A 180 4.27 -7.36 8.25
CA TYR A 180 4.92 -6.17 8.80
C TYR A 180 5.24 -5.12 7.73
N ALA A 181 5.70 -5.57 6.57
CA ALA A 181 5.93 -4.71 5.43
C ALA A 181 4.63 -4.04 4.95
N SER A 182 3.51 -4.77 4.92
CA SER A 182 2.19 -4.22 4.58
C SER A 182 1.72 -3.18 5.60
N VAL A 183 1.89 -3.44 6.90
CA VAL A 183 1.57 -2.46 7.95
C VAL A 183 2.39 -1.20 7.77
N PHE A 184 3.70 -1.34 7.56
CA PHE A 184 4.60 -0.22 7.37
C PHE A 184 4.23 0.60 6.15
N TYR A 185 4.13 -0.04 4.98
CA TYR A 185 3.76 0.61 3.73
C TYR A 185 2.45 1.38 3.89
N SER A 186 1.39 0.69 4.33
CA SER A 186 0.07 1.31 4.47
C SER A 186 0.05 2.45 5.48
N HIS A 187 0.90 2.39 6.52
CA HIS A 187 0.99 3.45 7.52
C HIS A 187 1.56 4.75 6.95
N PHE A 188 2.59 4.67 6.11
CA PHE A 188 3.18 5.83 5.44
C PHE A 188 2.36 6.28 4.22
N ALA A 189 1.89 5.35 3.39
CA ALA A 189 1.06 5.65 2.22
C ALA A 189 -0.29 6.32 2.62
N ALA A 190 -0.86 5.94 3.78
CA ALA A 190 -2.05 6.59 4.33
C ALA A 190 -1.83 8.07 4.75
N LEU A 191 -0.58 8.53 4.86
CA LEU A 191 -0.23 9.95 5.00
C LEU A 191 -0.04 10.64 3.65
N GLY A 192 -0.12 9.91 2.54
CA GLY A 192 0.17 10.38 1.20
C GLY A 192 1.65 10.64 0.97
N LEU A 193 2.52 9.88 1.62
CA LEU A 193 3.96 9.93 1.41
C LEU A 193 4.35 8.98 0.28
N ASP A 194 5.33 9.38 -0.50
CA ASP A 194 5.90 8.52 -1.54
C ASP A 194 6.75 7.44 -0.88
N VAL A 195 6.26 6.20 -0.92
CA VAL A 195 6.91 5.02 -0.34
C VAL A 195 7.40 4.14 -1.48
N THR A 196 8.71 3.97 -1.57
CA THR A 196 9.31 3.02 -2.51
C THR A 196 9.70 1.74 -1.76
N VAL A 197 9.22 0.62 -2.26
CA VAL A 197 9.59 -0.72 -1.76
C VAL A 197 10.64 -1.28 -2.72
N GLU A 198 11.86 -1.46 -2.24
CA GLU A 198 12.87 -2.18 -3.00
C GLU A 198 12.57 -3.67 -2.91
N ASP A 199 12.63 -4.34 -4.06
CA ASP A 199 12.14 -5.71 -4.23
C ASP A 199 12.74 -6.66 -3.17
N ALA A 200 11.86 -7.16 -2.32
CA ALA A 200 12.14 -8.16 -1.31
C ALA A 200 12.24 -9.57 -1.93
N SER A 201 12.83 -9.67 -3.13
CA SER A 201 13.01 -10.94 -3.78
C SER A 201 13.94 -11.83 -2.98
N HIS A 202 13.45 -12.99 -2.61
CA HIS A 202 14.17 -14.23 -2.24
C HIS A 202 15.05 -14.24 -0.98
N HIS A 203 15.31 -13.14 -0.26
CA HIS A 203 16.25 -13.12 0.87
C HIS A 203 15.70 -12.57 2.19
N GLY A 204 14.40 -12.32 2.30
CA GLY A 204 13.76 -11.88 3.56
C GLY A 204 14.14 -10.47 4.01
N LYS A 205 14.59 -9.61 3.11
CA LYS A 205 14.93 -8.22 3.36
C LYS A 205 13.92 -7.33 2.65
N VAL A 206 13.11 -6.59 3.39
CA VAL A 206 12.25 -5.55 2.82
C VAL A 206 12.88 -4.21 3.14
N ASP A 207 13.59 -3.65 2.18
CA ASP A 207 14.12 -2.30 2.29
C ASP A 207 13.06 -1.35 1.73
N MET A 208 12.69 -0.34 2.50
CA MET A 208 11.75 0.71 2.09
C MET A 208 12.39 2.08 2.22
N SER A 209 12.07 2.96 1.29
CA SER A 209 12.40 4.38 1.39
C SER A 209 11.14 5.24 1.37
N VAL A 210 11.18 6.34 2.13
CA VAL A 210 10.09 7.32 2.23
C VAL A 210 10.65 8.70 1.98
N ASP A 211 10.09 9.43 1.00
CA ASP A 211 10.44 10.84 0.77
C ASP A 211 9.46 11.73 1.56
N PHE A 212 10.03 12.57 2.42
CA PHE A 212 9.26 13.56 3.18
C PHE A 212 10.07 14.83 3.45
N GLY A 213 9.53 15.96 3.04
CA GLY A 213 10.12 17.28 3.34
C GLY A 213 11.52 17.50 2.75
N GLY A 214 11.86 16.84 1.64
CA GLY A 214 13.16 16.88 1.00
C GLY A 214 14.20 15.97 1.67
N HIS A 215 13.78 15.07 2.53
CA HIS A 215 14.60 14.04 3.17
C HIS A 215 14.13 12.66 2.74
N ILE A 216 15.08 11.75 2.48
CA ILE A 216 14.81 10.35 2.20
C ILE A 216 15.11 9.55 3.46
N TYR A 217 14.08 8.92 4.02
CA TYR A 217 14.18 8.01 5.15
C TYR A 217 14.32 6.59 4.62
N LEU A 218 15.39 5.90 5.02
CA LEU A 218 15.65 4.50 4.64
C LEU A 218 15.34 3.58 5.82
N PHE A 219 14.59 2.51 5.55
CA PHE A 219 14.19 1.52 6.54
C PHE A 219 14.62 0.13 6.11
N GLU A 220 15.34 -0.55 6.98
CA GLU A 220 15.71 -1.95 6.85
C GLU A 220 14.98 -2.76 7.92
N PHE A 221 14.26 -3.80 7.51
CA PHE A 221 13.50 -4.67 8.41
C PHE A 221 14.23 -6.00 8.57
N LYS A 222 14.47 -6.39 9.84
CA LYS A 222 14.97 -7.72 10.18
C LYS A 222 13.99 -8.37 11.14
N VAL A 223 13.37 -9.45 10.70
CA VAL A 223 12.63 -10.32 11.61
C VAL A 223 13.67 -11.17 12.35
N VAL A 224 13.87 -10.87 13.62
CA VAL A 224 14.67 -11.72 14.51
C VAL A 224 13.72 -12.78 15.05
N GLU A 225 13.85 -14.03 14.56
CA GLU A 225 13.22 -15.17 15.24
C GLU A 225 13.62 -15.11 16.72
N GLN A 226 12.69 -15.36 17.63
CA GLN A 226 12.99 -15.46 19.07
C GLN A 226 13.92 -16.67 19.28
N LEU A 227 15.19 -16.48 19.02
CA LEU A 227 16.22 -17.36 19.56
C LEU A 227 16.26 -17.14 21.08
N PRO A 228 16.41 -18.19 21.91
CA PRO A 228 16.61 -18.01 23.34
C PRO A 228 17.68 -16.94 23.58
N GLU A 229 17.45 -16.05 24.54
CA GLU A 229 18.21 -14.80 24.79
C GLU A 229 19.76 -14.92 24.71
N GLY A 230 20.31 -16.14 24.86
CA GLY A 230 21.75 -16.40 24.76
C GLY A 230 22.32 -16.43 23.35
N THR A 231 21.50 -16.61 22.29
CA THR A 231 21.98 -16.77 20.91
C THR A 231 21.93 -15.46 20.12
N ALA A 232 21.00 -14.56 20.47
CA ALA A 232 20.87 -13.25 19.82
C ALA A 232 22.08 -12.34 20.08
N LEU A 233 22.66 -12.38 21.29
CA LEU A 233 23.87 -11.62 21.65
C LEU A 233 25.14 -12.11 20.94
N ALA A 234 25.18 -13.34 20.45
CA ALA A 234 26.35 -13.90 19.76
C ALA A 234 26.40 -13.48 18.28
N GLN A 235 25.27 -13.14 17.65
CA GLN A 235 25.21 -12.71 16.26
C GLN A 235 25.51 -11.21 16.03
N ILE A 236 25.42 -10.40 17.08
CA ILE A 236 25.73 -8.95 17.01
C ILE A 236 27.24 -8.66 17.08
N LYS A 237 28.07 -9.67 17.33
CA LYS A 237 29.54 -9.51 17.52
C LYS A 237 30.40 -9.93 16.32
N HIS A 238 29.84 -10.09 15.15
CA HIS A 238 30.62 -10.39 13.94
C HIS A 238 30.39 -9.39 12.85
#